data_1531152aaa931b450bc72966d7e8b748
#
_entry.id   1531152aaa931b450bc72966d7e8b748
#
_cell.length_a   1.000
_cell.length_b   1.000
_cell.length_c   1.000
_cell.angle_alpha   90.00
_cell.angle_beta   90.00
_cell.angle_gamma   90.00
#
_symmetry.space_group_name_H-M   'P 1'
#
loop_
_entity.id
_entity.type
_entity.pdbx_description
1 polymer ?
#
loop_
_entity_poly.entity_id
_entity_poly.type
_entity_poly.pdbx_seq_one_letter_code
_entity_poly.pdbx_strand_id
1 'polypeptide(L)'
;MMKKLIILTVVTALMSSCGLYGKYKPQQEVPENLYGEEVVATDSSSLADLSWREMFTDPQLQALIDTALVRNVDLKTIQLNVEQAEAAMIPAKLAYLPSIAVAPQGGYNYVAMNGGMTTKTYTAPASASWEIDIFGKLTSAKRKSQATLEQTRDYEQVVKTQLIAGVATTYYSLLMLDRQLEIAEQTEENWEQTVKTAQAMKKAGMMNEAGLAQTEATYYNICTTVLSLKEAVNEAQNTLCLLLAQTPQEIERGSLDAAVLPENISLGVPVSVLSRRPDVRAAEHELEGAFYDTNKARASFYPQISLSGTAGWTNSVGSAILNPGKFIGSALLSILQPIFNKGALVANLKIMKANQEIALLNFQQSILKAGSEVNLALDKYQTAKAKSDYYAKQVSTLKVAEKSTKLLMKHGNTTYLEVLTAQATLLNAQLNQVSNKFVEIQSMIELYRALGGGQD
;
A
#
# COMPACT_ATOMS: atom_id res chain seq x y z
N MET A 1 -56.47 19.04 27.36
CA MET A 1 -55.65 17.91 27.84
C MET A 1 -54.92 17.17 26.70
N MET A 2 -55.58 16.77 25.61
CA MET A 2 -54.94 16.05 24.46
C MET A 2 -53.73 16.74 23.86
N LYS A 3 -53.73 18.08 23.61
CA LYS A 3 -52.55 18.80 23.06
C LYS A 3 -51.32 18.73 23.97
N LYS A 4 -51.48 18.76 25.29
CA LYS A 4 -50.35 18.60 26.24
C LYS A 4 -49.83 17.16 26.30
N LEU A 5 -50.70 16.16 26.11
CA LEU A 5 -50.33 14.75 26.07
C LEU A 5 -49.53 14.44 24.79
N ILE A 6 -49.95 14.99 23.63
CA ILE A 6 -49.25 14.85 22.36
C ILE A 6 -47.87 15.51 22.44
N ILE A 7 -47.77 16.70 23.01
CA ILE A 7 -46.46 17.39 23.18
C ILE A 7 -45.56 16.58 24.12
N LEU A 8 -46.10 16.01 25.21
CA LEU A 8 -45.32 15.20 26.16
C LEU A 8 -44.81 13.90 25.49
N THR A 9 -45.66 13.24 24.67
CA THR A 9 -45.26 12.02 23.92
C THR A 9 -44.20 12.32 22.84
N VAL A 10 -44.29 13.46 22.16
CA VAL A 10 -43.29 13.92 21.21
C VAL A 10 -41.96 14.27 21.90
N VAL A 11 -42.01 14.92 23.06
CA VAL A 11 -40.80 15.25 23.84
C VAL A 11 -40.14 13.99 24.44
N THR A 12 -40.92 13.00 24.93
CA THR A 12 -40.36 11.73 25.40
C THR A 12 -39.78 10.90 24.25
N ALA A 13 -40.36 10.90 23.05
CA ALA A 13 -39.81 10.27 21.85
C ALA A 13 -38.51 10.95 21.38
N LEU A 14 -38.38 12.26 21.56
CA LEU A 14 -37.16 13.02 21.27
C LEU A 14 -36.04 12.73 22.28
N MET A 15 -36.36 12.45 23.54
CA MET A 15 -35.38 12.14 24.59
C MET A 15 -34.79 10.72 24.46
N SER A 16 -35.47 9.78 23.79
CA SER A 16 -34.92 8.43 23.51
C SER A 16 -33.90 8.38 22.36
N SER A 17 -33.59 9.51 21.75
CA SER A 17 -32.66 9.67 20.62
C SER A 17 -31.17 9.49 20.97
N CYS A 18 -30.79 9.37 22.25
CA CYS A 18 -29.38 9.29 22.66
C CYS A 18 -28.59 8.08 22.14
N GLY A 19 -29.24 7.04 21.60
CA GLY A 19 -28.59 5.86 21.05
C GLY A 19 -28.20 5.95 19.55
N LEU A 20 -28.70 6.98 18.84
CA LEU A 20 -28.48 7.11 17.38
C LEU A 20 -27.16 7.79 17.01
N TYR A 21 -26.55 8.52 17.93
CA TYR A 21 -25.28 9.23 17.75
C TYR A 21 -24.06 8.41 18.25
N GLY A 22 -24.13 7.08 18.23
CA GLY A 22 -23.03 6.24 18.66
C GLY A 22 -21.70 6.68 18.01
N LYS A 23 -20.67 6.90 18.84
CA LYS A 23 -19.30 7.08 18.34
C LYS A 23 -18.70 5.70 18.15
N TYR A 24 -17.92 5.56 17.09
CA TYR A 24 -17.06 4.39 16.93
C TYR A 24 -16.13 4.27 18.14
N LYS A 25 -15.91 3.07 18.58
CA LYS A 25 -14.91 2.74 19.60
C LYS A 25 -13.92 1.78 18.95
N PRO A 26 -12.63 2.13 18.95
CA PRO A 26 -11.60 1.24 18.42
C PRO A 26 -11.68 -0.16 19.06
N GLN A 27 -11.53 -1.19 18.26
CA GLN A 27 -11.46 -2.55 18.74
C GLN A 27 -10.02 -2.83 19.19
N GLN A 28 -9.82 -3.14 20.48
CA GLN A 28 -8.50 -3.35 21.08
C GLN A 28 -8.14 -4.83 21.27
N GLU A 29 -8.98 -5.75 20.82
CA GLU A 29 -8.70 -7.19 20.97
C GLU A 29 -7.65 -7.64 19.95
N VAL A 30 -6.42 -7.69 20.42
CA VAL A 30 -5.31 -8.30 19.68
C VAL A 30 -5.18 -9.75 20.17
N PRO A 31 -5.10 -10.75 19.26
CA PRO A 31 -4.91 -12.15 19.65
C PRO A 31 -3.66 -12.34 20.51
N GLU A 32 -3.75 -13.17 21.55
CA GLU A 32 -2.59 -13.62 22.30
C GLU A 32 -1.65 -14.42 21.37
N ASN A 33 -0.33 -14.30 21.58
CA ASN A 33 0.71 -14.97 20.78
C ASN A 33 0.73 -14.66 19.27
N LEU A 34 0.39 -13.43 18.90
CA LEU A 34 0.30 -12.98 17.50
C LEU A 34 1.59 -13.20 16.69
N TYR A 35 2.75 -13.19 17.35
CA TYR A 35 4.08 -13.37 16.73
C TYR A 35 4.65 -14.78 16.88
N GLY A 36 3.87 -15.75 17.45
CA GLY A 36 4.34 -17.07 17.81
C GLY A 36 4.91 -17.13 19.24
N GLU A 37 5.18 -18.36 19.72
CA GLU A 37 5.58 -18.62 21.11
C GLU A 37 7.01 -18.18 21.45
N GLU A 38 7.89 -17.98 20.46
CA GLU A 38 9.32 -17.72 20.65
C GLU A 38 9.70 -16.23 20.74
N VAL A 39 8.78 -15.31 20.42
CA VAL A 39 9.07 -13.87 20.40
C VAL A 39 8.72 -13.25 21.75
N VAL A 40 9.74 -13.02 22.57
CA VAL A 40 9.57 -12.31 23.86
C VAL A 40 9.50 -10.81 23.61
N ALA A 41 8.38 -10.20 23.98
CA ALA A 41 8.24 -8.75 23.96
C ALA A 41 9.24 -8.10 24.93
N THR A 42 10.25 -7.42 24.41
CA THR A 42 11.19 -6.59 25.20
C THR A 42 10.92 -5.12 24.94
N ASP A 43 10.96 -4.33 25.99
CA ASP A 43 10.70 -2.88 26.00
C ASP A 43 11.87 -2.04 25.44
N SER A 44 12.75 -2.64 24.63
CA SER A 44 13.91 -1.98 24.04
C SER A 44 13.56 -1.32 22.71
N SER A 45 14.30 -0.26 22.32
CA SER A 45 14.17 0.48 21.07
C SER A 45 13.94 -0.46 19.88
N SER A 46 12.79 -0.33 19.26
CA SER A 46 12.39 -1.16 18.13
C SER A 46 13.05 -0.67 16.84
N LEU A 47 13.36 -1.59 15.93
CA LEU A 47 13.76 -1.26 14.56
C LEU A 47 12.76 -0.31 13.87
N ALA A 48 11.49 -0.37 14.28
CA ALA A 48 10.42 0.53 13.80
C ALA A 48 10.59 2.01 14.19
N ASP A 49 11.39 2.28 15.21
CA ASP A 49 11.62 3.66 15.70
C ASP A 49 12.74 4.36 14.90
N LEU A 50 13.48 3.62 14.08
CA LEU A 50 14.51 4.19 13.21
C LEU A 50 13.87 4.87 12.00
N SER A 51 14.37 6.05 11.68
CA SER A 51 14.07 6.65 10.38
C SER A 51 14.65 5.80 9.24
N TRP A 52 14.08 5.92 8.04
CA TRP A 52 14.63 5.18 6.91
C TRP A 52 16.09 5.61 6.57
N ARG A 53 16.48 6.84 6.93
CA ARG A 53 17.86 7.34 6.75
C ARG A 53 18.84 6.70 7.72
N GLU A 54 18.41 6.38 8.94
CA GLU A 54 19.21 5.66 9.91
C GLU A 54 19.28 4.17 9.58
N MET A 55 18.21 3.62 9.00
CA MET A 55 18.16 2.23 8.52
C MET A 55 19.06 2.01 7.31
N PHE A 56 19.08 2.93 6.34
CA PHE A 56 19.85 2.83 5.11
C PHE A 56 20.94 3.91 5.09
N THR A 57 22.15 3.53 5.49
CA THR A 57 23.28 4.47 5.64
C THR A 57 24.05 4.73 4.35
N ASP A 58 23.78 3.99 3.26
CA ASP A 58 24.41 4.20 1.95
C ASP A 58 23.91 5.51 1.32
N PRO A 59 24.80 6.50 1.06
CA PRO A 59 24.40 7.80 0.50
C PRO A 59 23.78 7.67 -0.91
N GLN A 60 24.23 6.69 -1.72
CA GLN A 60 23.70 6.49 -3.06
C GLN A 60 22.27 5.96 -2.99
N LEU A 61 22.01 4.99 -2.10
CA LEU A 61 20.67 4.50 -1.84
C LEU A 61 19.75 5.62 -1.30
N GLN A 62 20.23 6.45 -0.38
CA GLN A 62 19.46 7.59 0.14
C GLN A 62 19.05 8.55 -0.97
N ALA A 63 19.96 8.90 -1.89
CA ALA A 63 19.66 9.76 -3.02
C ALA A 63 18.62 9.15 -3.98
N LEU A 64 18.66 7.84 -4.18
CA LEU A 64 17.66 7.12 -4.98
C LEU A 64 16.28 7.12 -4.30
N ILE A 65 16.22 6.87 -2.99
CA ILE A 65 14.97 6.94 -2.22
C ILE A 65 14.39 8.36 -2.27
N ASP A 66 15.20 9.40 -2.05
CA ASP A 66 14.76 10.80 -2.16
C ASP A 66 14.18 11.10 -3.56
N THR A 67 14.84 10.62 -4.61
CA THR A 67 14.37 10.77 -5.98
C THR A 67 13.03 10.06 -6.21
N ALA A 68 12.90 8.83 -5.69
CA ALA A 68 11.66 8.06 -5.78
C ALA A 68 10.51 8.76 -5.06
N LEU A 69 10.72 9.23 -3.84
CA LEU A 69 9.71 9.95 -3.04
C LEU A 69 9.18 11.22 -3.72
N VAL A 70 10.03 11.88 -4.55
CA VAL A 70 9.62 13.08 -5.29
C VAL A 70 8.96 12.74 -6.63
N ARG A 71 9.38 11.68 -7.32
CA ARG A 71 9.00 11.44 -8.72
C ARG A 71 8.04 10.30 -8.94
N ASN A 72 7.99 9.31 -8.04
CA ASN A 72 7.22 8.08 -8.25
C ASN A 72 5.75 8.37 -8.57
N VAL A 73 5.22 7.67 -9.57
CA VAL A 73 3.86 7.88 -10.09
C VAL A 73 2.80 7.38 -9.11
N ASP A 74 3.04 6.22 -8.48
CA ASP A 74 2.07 5.63 -7.55
C ASP A 74 1.91 6.51 -6.30
N LEU A 75 3.05 7.04 -5.77
CA LEU A 75 3.02 7.97 -4.63
C LEU A 75 2.28 9.26 -5.00
N LYS A 76 2.51 9.83 -6.18
CA LYS A 76 1.77 11.01 -6.63
C LYS A 76 0.28 10.72 -6.82
N THR A 77 -0.05 9.54 -7.34
CA THR A 77 -1.44 9.14 -7.54
C THR A 77 -2.19 9.04 -6.21
N ILE A 78 -1.58 8.43 -5.19
CA ILE A 78 -2.24 8.34 -3.87
C ILE A 78 -2.34 9.72 -3.20
N GLN A 79 -1.36 10.63 -3.39
CA GLN A 79 -1.44 12.02 -2.91
C GLN A 79 -2.64 12.75 -3.53
N LEU A 80 -2.87 12.59 -4.84
CA LEU A 80 -4.06 13.13 -5.49
C LEU A 80 -5.37 12.49 -4.96
N ASN A 81 -5.36 11.21 -4.58
CA ASN A 81 -6.51 10.60 -3.93
C ASN A 81 -6.77 11.19 -2.53
N VAL A 82 -5.74 11.58 -1.78
CA VAL A 82 -5.90 12.33 -0.52
C VAL A 82 -6.54 13.68 -0.78
N GLU A 83 -6.08 14.44 -1.79
CA GLU A 83 -6.72 15.72 -2.19
C GLU A 83 -8.19 15.52 -2.58
N GLN A 84 -8.53 14.45 -3.29
CA GLN A 84 -9.93 14.11 -3.62
C GLN A 84 -10.75 13.82 -2.36
N ALA A 85 -10.20 13.07 -1.40
CA ALA A 85 -10.87 12.78 -0.13
C ALA A 85 -11.06 14.05 0.72
N GLU A 86 -10.08 14.97 0.72
CA GLU A 86 -10.18 16.29 1.35
C GLU A 86 -11.27 17.14 0.69
N ALA A 87 -11.32 17.17 -0.64
CA ALA A 87 -12.38 17.84 -1.38
C ALA A 87 -13.77 17.24 -1.08
N ALA A 88 -13.89 15.92 -0.98
CA ALA A 88 -15.12 15.22 -0.60
C ALA A 88 -15.57 15.54 0.85
N MET A 89 -14.67 15.95 1.72
CA MET A 89 -14.99 16.39 3.07
C MET A 89 -15.65 17.78 3.11
N ILE A 90 -15.43 18.65 2.10
CA ILE A 90 -16.02 19.99 2.04
C ILE A 90 -17.56 19.93 2.08
N PRO A 91 -18.25 19.24 1.14
CA PRO A 91 -19.71 19.15 1.17
C PRO A 91 -20.23 18.44 2.43
N ALA A 92 -19.50 17.47 2.98
CA ALA A 92 -19.87 16.80 4.22
C ALA A 92 -19.84 17.74 5.45
N LYS A 93 -18.91 18.70 5.49
CA LYS A 93 -18.85 19.77 6.51
C LYS A 93 -19.95 20.81 6.30
N LEU A 94 -20.20 21.18 5.05
CA LEU A 94 -21.17 22.21 4.69
C LEU A 94 -22.62 21.71 4.66
N ALA A 95 -22.85 20.39 4.76
CA ALA A 95 -24.19 19.80 4.75
C ALA A 95 -25.11 20.30 5.90
N TYR A 96 -24.55 20.91 6.94
CA TYR A 96 -25.29 21.56 8.03
C TYR A 96 -25.78 22.98 7.69
N LEU A 97 -25.35 23.55 6.57
CA LEU A 97 -25.77 24.87 6.11
C LEU A 97 -26.88 24.73 5.08
N PRO A 98 -27.77 25.76 4.94
CA PRO A 98 -28.75 25.75 3.87
C PRO A 98 -28.10 25.84 2.49
N SER A 99 -28.60 25.06 1.53
CA SER A 99 -28.30 25.25 0.12
C SER A 99 -29.12 26.41 -0.44
N ILE A 100 -28.52 27.24 -1.26
CA ILE A 100 -29.18 28.38 -1.91
C ILE A 100 -29.02 28.23 -3.42
N ALA A 101 -30.13 28.34 -4.14
CA ALA A 101 -30.15 28.30 -5.62
C ALA A 101 -31.02 29.39 -6.17
N VAL A 102 -30.65 29.93 -7.34
CA VAL A 102 -31.45 30.83 -8.12
C VAL A 102 -31.78 30.14 -9.44
N ALA A 103 -33.08 29.97 -9.75
CA ALA A 103 -33.52 29.23 -10.91
C ALA A 103 -34.54 30.05 -11.72
N PRO A 104 -34.11 31.05 -12.53
CA PRO A 104 -35.00 31.79 -13.38
C PRO A 104 -35.60 30.87 -14.46
N GLN A 105 -36.92 30.98 -14.65
CA GLN A 105 -37.68 30.18 -15.62
C GLN A 105 -38.57 31.07 -16.50
N GLY A 106 -38.62 30.75 -17.79
CA GLY A 106 -39.55 31.35 -18.73
C GLY A 106 -40.42 30.26 -19.35
N GLY A 107 -41.72 30.46 -19.38
CA GLY A 107 -42.68 29.54 -19.97
C GLY A 107 -43.52 30.22 -21.11
N TYR A 108 -43.74 29.49 -22.19
CA TYR A 108 -44.65 29.86 -23.26
C TYR A 108 -45.68 28.75 -23.43
N ASN A 109 -46.94 29.05 -23.07
CA ASN A 109 -48.01 28.09 -23.20
C ASN A 109 -49.03 28.64 -24.22
N TYR A 110 -49.37 27.83 -25.22
CA TYR A 110 -50.43 28.09 -26.17
C TYR A 110 -51.56 27.07 -25.98
N VAL A 111 -52.75 27.57 -25.72
CA VAL A 111 -53.95 26.74 -25.61
C VAL A 111 -54.88 27.05 -26.77
N ALA A 112 -55.13 26.06 -27.63
CA ALA A 112 -55.94 26.20 -28.87
C ALA A 112 -57.45 26.14 -28.63
N MET A 113 -57.98 26.45 -27.43
CA MET A 113 -59.44 26.52 -27.17
C MET A 113 -59.95 27.93 -27.35
N ASN A 114 -61.09 28.04 -28.05
CA ASN A 114 -61.87 29.32 -28.22
C ASN A 114 -61.07 30.54 -28.73
N GLY A 115 -60.29 30.36 -29.80
CA GLY A 115 -59.59 31.48 -30.43
C GLY A 115 -58.11 31.61 -30.12
N GLY A 116 -57.54 30.63 -29.40
CA GLY A 116 -56.12 30.52 -29.05
C GLY A 116 -55.66 31.54 -28.00
N MET A 117 -55.32 31.07 -26.80
CA MET A 117 -54.79 31.93 -25.77
C MET A 117 -53.29 31.60 -25.53
N THR A 118 -52.43 32.61 -25.64
CA THR A 118 -51.01 32.52 -25.37
C THR A 118 -50.72 33.07 -24.00
N THR A 119 -50.09 32.28 -23.15
CA THR A 119 -49.63 32.72 -21.82
C THR A 119 -48.10 32.67 -21.78
N LYS A 120 -47.47 33.79 -21.46
CA LYS A 120 -46.03 33.88 -21.21
C LYS A 120 -45.81 34.08 -19.72
N THR A 121 -45.05 33.23 -19.11
CA THR A 121 -44.69 33.30 -17.68
C THR A 121 -43.22 33.50 -17.51
N TYR A 122 -42.82 34.35 -16.61
CA TYR A 122 -41.45 34.53 -16.16
C TYR A 122 -41.41 34.44 -14.64
N THR A 123 -40.49 33.64 -14.11
CA THR A 123 -40.26 33.54 -12.66
C THR A 123 -38.76 33.58 -12.40
N ALA A 124 -38.34 34.31 -11.39
CA ALA A 124 -36.95 34.36 -10.92
C ALA A 124 -36.91 34.13 -9.41
N PRO A 125 -37.14 32.88 -8.95
CA PRO A 125 -37.06 32.53 -7.54
C PRO A 125 -35.64 32.30 -7.11
N ALA A 126 -35.27 32.80 -5.90
CA ALA A 126 -34.21 32.27 -5.08
C ALA A 126 -34.84 31.27 -4.12
N SER A 127 -34.29 30.06 -4.05
CA SER A 127 -34.74 29.01 -3.14
C SER A 127 -33.63 28.69 -2.13
N ALA A 128 -33.99 28.48 -0.86
CA ALA A 128 -33.13 27.96 0.16
C ALA A 128 -33.71 26.66 0.66
N SER A 129 -32.85 25.65 0.89
CA SER A 129 -33.26 24.37 1.49
C SER A 129 -32.23 23.93 2.53
N TRP A 130 -32.71 23.55 3.68
CA TRP A 130 -31.90 23.15 4.84
C TRP A 130 -32.46 21.88 5.47
N GLU A 131 -31.64 20.82 5.56
CA GLU A 131 -31.95 19.59 6.29
C GLU A 131 -31.46 19.73 7.74
N ILE A 132 -32.35 19.52 8.71
CA ILE A 132 -32.02 19.61 10.14
C ILE A 132 -31.62 18.22 10.63
N ASP A 133 -30.40 18.04 11.13
CA ASP A 133 -29.86 16.75 11.54
C ASP A 133 -30.24 16.37 12.96
N ILE A 134 -31.53 16.05 13.19
CA ILE A 134 -32.03 15.63 14.52
C ILE A 134 -31.62 14.19 14.82
N PHE A 135 -31.53 13.32 13.83
CA PHE A 135 -31.29 11.88 14.01
C PHE A 135 -29.88 11.43 13.57
N GLY A 136 -28.96 12.37 13.34
CA GLY A 136 -27.54 12.09 13.10
C GLY A 136 -27.22 11.51 11.72
N LYS A 137 -28.10 11.66 10.75
CA LYS A 137 -27.87 11.23 9.35
C LYS A 137 -26.70 11.97 8.71
N LEU A 138 -26.72 13.33 8.80
CA LEU A 138 -25.65 14.18 8.29
C LEU A 138 -24.37 14.01 9.11
N THR A 139 -24.50 13.90 10.43
CA THR A 139 -23.38 13.65 11.34
C THR A 139 -22.69 12.32 11.02
N SER A 140 -23.44 11.25 10.75
CA SER A 140 -22.87 9.96 10.34
C SER A 140 -22.19 10.05 8.97
N ALA A 141 -22.80 10.77 8.01
CA ALA A 141 -22.21 10.99 6.69
C ALA A 141 -20.87 11.77 6.79
N LYS A 142 -20.81 12.82 7.61
CA LYS A 142 -19.58 13.59 7.86
C LYS A 142 -18.51 12.73 8.51
N ARG A 143 -18.84 11.94 9.54
CA ARG A 143 -17.90 11.05 10.22
C ARG A 143 -17.38 9.97 9.30
N LYS A 144 -18.24 9.39 8.45
CA LYS A 144 -17.80 8.48 7.39
C LYS A 144 -16.79 9.14 6.45
N SER A 145 -17.11 10.34 5.95
CA SER A 145 -16.20 11.08 5.05
C SER A 145 -14.86 11.36 5.73
N GLN A 146 -14.85 11.64 7.05
CA GLN A 146 -13.63 11.79 7.82
C GLN A 146 -12.85 10.47 7.94
N ALA A 147 -13.52 9.37 8.26
CA ALA A 147 -12.87 8.06 8.31
C ALA A 147 -12.27 7.67 6.94
N THR A 148 -12.96 7.97 5.84
CA THR A 148 -12.44 7.76 4.48
C THR A 148 -11.20 8.61 4.19
N LEU A 149 -11.16 9.87 4.66
CA LEU A 149 -9.98 10.72 4.52
C LEU A 149 -8.78 10.15 5.30
N GLU A 150 -8.97 9.77 6.56
CA GLU A 150 -7.89 9.17 7.37
C GLU A 150 -7.43 7.83 6.78
N GLN A 151 -8.35 6.99 6.29
CA GLN A 151 -8.02 5.76 5.56
C GLN A 151 -7.14 6.04 4.34
N THR A 152 -7.47 7.08 3.56
CA THR A 152 -6.70 7.42 2.35
C THR A 152 -5.30 7.95 2.70
N ARG A 153 -5.16 8.69 3.81
CA ARG A 153 -3.86 9.13 4.35
C ARG A 153 -3.02 7.96 4.82
N ASP A 154 -3.63 6.98 5.47
CA ASP A 154 -2.92 5.76 5.85
C ASP A 154 -2.47 4.96 4.62
N TYR A 155 -3.28 4.90 3.56
CA TYR A 155 -2.85 4.30 2.29
C TYR A 155 -1.69 5.07 1.63
N GLU A 156 -1.65 6.40 1.71
CA GLU A 156 -0.48 7.17 1.27
C GLU A 156 0.78 6.72 2.02
N GLN A 157 0.68 6.55 3.34
CA GLN A 157 1.79 6.07 4.14
C GLN A 157 2.20 4.62 3.79
N VAL A 158 1.23 3.74 3.51
CA VAL A 158 1.52 2.37 3.00
C VAL A 158 2.33 2.43 1.71
N VAL A 159 1.90 3.24 0.73
CA VAL A 159 2.58 3.37 -0.56
C VAL A 159 3.99 3.95 -0.38
N LYS A 160 4.16 4.97 0.47
CA LYS A 160 5.46 5.55 0.81
C LYS A 160 6.42 4.50 1.39
N THR A 161 5.98 3.76 2.40
CA THR A 161 6.79 2.71 3.05
C THR A 161 7.14 1.59 2.06
N GLN A 162 6.18 1.15 1.24
CA GLN A 162 6.42 0.15 0.20
C GLN A 162 7.40 0.63 -0.87
N LEU A 163 7.33 1.90 -1.26
CA LEU A 163 8.26 2.49 -2.22
C LEU A 163 9.70 2.50 -1.68
N ILE A 164 9.89 2.96 -0.43
CA ILE A 164 11.19 2.96 0.24
C ILE A 164 11.77 1.54 0.28
N ALA A 165 10.98 0.56 0.74
CA ALA A 165 11.40 -0.84 0.81
C ALA A 165 11.68 -1.43 -0.59
N GLY A 166 10.87 -1.08 -1.58
CA GLY A 166 11.02 -1.52 -2.97
C GLY A 166 12.32 -1.00 -3.62
N VAL A 167 12.60 0.29 -3.44
CA VAL A 167 13.86 0.91 -3.93
C VAL A 167 15.06 0.26 -3.25
N ALA A 168 15.03 0.11 -1.91
CA ALA A 168 16.12 -0.51 -1.17
C ALA A 168 16.35 -1.97 -1.58
N THR A 169 15.29 -2.77 -1.69
CA THR A 169 15.39 -4.18 -2.11
C THR A 169 15.96 -4.30 -3.52
N THR A 170 15.49 -3.48 -4.47
CA THR A 170 15.98 -3.51 -5.85
C THR A 170 17.43 -3.05 -5.94
N TYR A 171 17.83 -2.03 -5.17
CA TYR A 171 19.21 -1.57 -5.07
C TYR A 171 20.15 -2.66 -4.55
N TYR A 172 19.82 -3.30 -3.44
CA TYR A 172 20.66 -4.40 -2.91
C TYR A 172 20.64 -5.65 -3.79
N SER A 173 19.55 -5.91 -4.50
CA SER A 173 19.50 -6.96 -5.53
C SER A 173 20.48 -6.65 -6.66
N LEU A 174 20.58 -5.40 -7.07
CA LEU A 174 21.54 -4.97 -8.11
C LEU A 174 22.99 -5.13 -7.63
N LEU A 175 23.30 -4.76 -6.37
CA LEU A 175 24.64 -5.00 -5.79
C LEU A 175 24.98 -6.48 -5.70
N MET A 176 24.00 -7.32 -5.37
CA MET A 176 24.16 -8.79 -5.37
C MET A 176 24.51 -9.31 -6.76
N LEU A 177 23.76 -8.88 -7.78
CA LEU A 177 23.96 -9.31 -9.16
C LEU A 177 25.33 -8.86 -9.71
N ASP A 178 25.76 -7.63 -9.39
CA ASP A 178 27.10 -7.15 -9.75
C ASP A 178 28.19 -8.02 -9.14
N ARG A 179 28.06 -8.38 -7.86
CA ARG A 179 29.03 -9.23 -7.21
C ARG A 179 29.05 -10.66 -7.78
N GLN A 180 27.89 -11.19 -8.13
CA GLN A 180 27.80 -12.49 -8.81
C GLN A 180 28.39 -12.43 -10.21
N LEU A 181 28.13 -11.35 -10.96
CA LEU A 181 28.70 -11.14 -12.29
C LEU A 181 30.22 -11.05 -12.23
N GLU A 182 30.78 -10.28 -11.30
CA GLU A 182 32.24 -10.19 -11.10
C GLU A 182 32.86 -11.58 -10.84
N ILE A 183 32.28 -12.40 -9.98
CA ILE A 183 32.73 -13.76 -9.68
C ILE A 183 32.65 -14.64 -10.93
N ALA A 184 31.56 -14.54 -11.67
CA ALA A 184 31.34 -15.35 -12.89
C ALA A 184 32.28 -14.95 -14.00
N GLU A 185 32.56 -13.66 -14.23
CA GLU A 185 33.50 -13.16 -15.23
C GLU A 185 34.97 -13.58 -14.91
N GLN A 186 35.37 -13.46 -13.64
CA GLN A 186 36.67 -13.98 -13.21
C GLN A 186 36.79 -15.48 -13.42
N THR A 187 35.69 -16.21 -13.19
CA THR A 187 35.66 -17.66 -13.42
C THR A 187 35.71 -17.98 -14.90
N GLU A 188 35.00 -17.24 -15.76
CA GLU A 188 35.04 -17.38 -17.22
C GLU A 188 36.46 -17.23 -17.76
N GLU A 189 37.19 -16.17 -17.36
CA GLU A 189 38.58 -15.94 -17.72
C GLU A 189 39.50 -17.11 -17.32
N ASN A 190 39.36 -17.60 -16.09
CA ASN A 190 40.10 -18.75 -15.60
C ASN A 190 39.81 -20.03 -16.41
N TRP A 191 38.55 -20.23 -16.81
CA TRP A 191 38.14 -21.40 -17.57
C TRP A 191 38.57 -21.31 -19.04
N GLU A 192 38.67 -20.13 -19.64
CA GLU A 192 39.27 -19.95 -20.97
C GLU A 192 40.71 -20.47 -21.00
N GLN A 193 41.51 -20.14 -19.99
CA GLN A 193 42.86 -20.66 -19.83
C GLN A 193 42.87 -22.19 -19.59
N THR A 194 41.89 -22.69 -18.85
CA THR A 194 41.70 -24.12 -18.60
C THR A 194 41.44 -24.90 -19.90
N VAL A 195 40.54 -24.37 -20.78
CA VAL A 195 40.25 -24.96 -22.10
C VAL A 195 41.51 -24.96 -22.98
N LYS A 196 42.28 -23.85 -23.07
CA LYS A 196 43.53 -23.77 -23.80
C LYS A 196 44.55 -24.85 -23.33
N THR A 197 44.63 -25.06 -22.01
CA THR A 197 45.48 -26.09 -21.39
C THR A 197 45.00 -27.50 -21.77
N ALA A 198 43.68 -27.76 -21.67
CA ALA A 198 43.09 -29.05 -22.04
C ALA A 198 43.34 -29.40 -23.52
N GLN A 199 43.20 -28.42 -24.41
CA GLN A 199 43.51 -28.60 -25.86
C GLN A 199 45.01 -28.95 -26.08
N ALA A 200 45.91 -28.30 -25.37
CA ALA A 200 47.34 -28.63 -25.44
C ALA A 200 47.64 -30.04 -24.90
N MET A 201 47.03 -30.42 -23.78
CA MET A 201 47.15 -31.78 -23.20
C MET A 201 46.62 -32.86 -24.13
N LYS A 202 45.50 -32.62 -24.80
CA LYS A 202 44.96 -33.53 -25.83
C LYS A 202 45.98 -33.71 -26.99
N LYS A 203 46.53 -32.59 -27.52
CA LYS A 203 47.56 -32.64 -28.57
C LYS A 203 48.79 -33.43 -28.14
N ALA A 204 49.17 -33.37 -26.89
CA ALA A 204 50.27 -34.13 -26.30
C ALA A 204 49.94 -35.59 -25.95
N GLY A 205 48.70 -36.05 -26.20
CA GLY A 205 48.23 -37.39 -25.84
C GLY A 205 48.00 -37.61 -24.33
N MET A 206 48.01 -36.54 -23.53
CA MET A 206 47.85 -36.57 -22.09
C MET A 206 46.35 -36.47 -21.64
N MET A 207 45.46 -36.19 -22.57
CA MET A 207 44.01 -36.10 -22.36
C MET A 207 43.26 -36.72 -23.53
N ASN A 208 42.15 -37.41 -23.24
CA ASN A 208 41.27 -37.96 -24.27
C ASN A 208 40.21 -36.94 -24.74
N GLU A 209 39.52 -37.26 -25.83
CA GLU A 209 38.44 -36.44 -26.40
C GLU A 209 37.32 -36.11 -25.39
N ALA A 210 36.90 -37.10 -24.60
CA ALA A 210 35.82 -36.94 -23.61
C ALA A 210 36.20 -35.90 -22.55
N GLY A 211 37.45 -35.89 -22.07
CA GLY A 211 37.93 -34.89 -21.11
C GLY A 211 37.96 -33.46 -21.68
N LEU A 212 38.39 -33.30 -22.95
CA LEU A 212 38.32 -31.99 -23.60
C LEU A 212 36.89 -31.53 -23.81
N ALA A 213 36.00 -32.40 -24.34
CA ALA A 213 34.59 -32.04 -24.55
C ALA A 213 33.88 -31.66 -23.27
N GLN A 214 34.17 -32.35 -22.14
CA GLN A 214 33.61 -32.00 -20.83
C GLN A 214 34.11 -30.63 -20.34
N THR A 215 35.39 -30.30 -20.61
CA THR A 215 35.98 -29.00 -20.24
C THR A 215 35.33 -27.87 -21.03
N GLU A 216 35.20 -28.04 -22.34
CA GLU A 216 34.56 -27.06 -23.22
C GLU A 216 33.07 -26.88 -22.88
N ALA A 217 32.36 -27.97 -22.61
CA ALA A 217 30.95 -27.91 -22.18
C ALA A 217 30.77 -27.10 -20.87
N THR A 218 31.66 -27.29 -19.92
CA THR A 218 31.62 -26.53 -18.64
C THR A 218 31.95 -25.06 -18.86
N TYR A 219 32.94 -24.76 -19.70
CA TYR A 219 33.27 -23.37 -20.11
C TYR A 219 32.04 -22.67 -20.72
N TYR A 220 31.40 -23.30 -21.72
CA TYR A 220 30.22 -22.71 -22.36
C TYR A 220 29.06 -22.52 -21.36
N ASN A 221 28.90 -23.41 -20.38
CA ASN A 221 27.91 -23.21 -19.31
C ASN A 221 28.24 -21.96 -18.46
N ILE A 222 29.52 -21.69 -18.19
CA ILE A 222 29.91 -20.46 -17.45
C ILE A 222 29.65 -19.22 -18.31
N CYS A 223 30.00 -19.25 -19.62
CA CYS A 223 29.66 -18.16 -20.53
C CYS A 223 28.16 -17.84 -20.54
N THR A 224 27.30 -18.87 -20.58
CA THR A 224 25.85 -18.65 -20.52
C THR A 224 25.42 -18.07 -19.16
N THR A 225 26.06 -18.46 -18.05
CA THR A 225 25.82 -17.89 -16.73
C THR A 225 26.18 -16.40 -16.70
N VAL A 226 27.33 -15.99 -17.28
CA VAL A 226 27.72 -14.59 -17.37
C VAL A 226 26.69 -13.77 -18.16
N LEU A 227 26.24 -14.29 -19.30
CA LEU A 227 25.21 -13.61 -20.11
C LEU A 227 23.89 -13.46 -19.35
N SER A 228 23.45 -14.49 -18.64
CA SER A 228 22.24 -14.44 -17.82
C SER A 228 22.35 -13.44 -16.66
N LEU A 229 23.53 -13.33 -16.04
CA LEU A 229 23.77 -12.33 -14.98
C LEU A 229 23.78 -10.91 -15.56
N LYS A 230 24.35 -10.69 -16.75
CA LYS A 230 24.28 -9.38 -17.45
C LYS A 230 22.85 -8.98 -17.77
N GLU A 231 22.03 -9.93 -18.21
CA GLU A 231 20.60 -9.70 -18.44
C GLU A 231 19.89 -9.33 -17.13
N ALA A 232 20.12 -10.07 -16.04
CA ALA A 232 19.53 -9.81 -14.74
C ALA A 232 19.94 -8.44 -14.15
N VAL A 233 21.19 -8.01 -14.34
CA VAL A 233 21.66 -6.66 -13.98
C VAL A 233 20.87 -5.59 -14.73
N ASN A 234 20.70 -5.74 -16.06
CA ASN A 234 19.93 -4.79 -16.86
C ASN A 234 18.45 -4.75 -16.44
N GLU A 235 17.86 -5.89 -16.14
CA GLU A 235 16.46 -5.97 -15.65
C GLU A 235 16.31 -5.26 -14.29
N ALA A 236 17.22 -5.50 -13.35
CA ALA A 236 17.21 -4.84 -12.06
C ALA A 236 17.42 -3.31 -12.18
N GLN A 237 18.31 -2.86 -13.06
CA GLN A 237 18.49 -1.43 -13.35
C GLN A 237 17.23 -0.80 -13.93
N ASN A 238 16.59 -1.45 -14.89
CA ASN A 238 15.35 -0.97 -15.50
C ASN A 238 14.21 -0.91 -14.47
N THR A 239 14.11 -1.91 -13.60
CA THR A 239 13.15 -1.92 -12.51
C THR A 239 13.37 -0.76 -11.55
N LEU A 240 14.61 -0.47 -11.19
CA LEU A 240 14.96 0.65 -10.34
C LEU A 240 14.64 1.98 -11.02
N CYS A 241 14.98 2.15 -12.31
CA CYS A 241 14.62 3.33 -13.10
C CYS A 241 13.10 3.56 -13.14
N LEU A 242 12.30 2.49 -13.24
CA LEU A 242 10.84 2.57 -13.21
C LEU A 242 10.33 3.08 -11.85
N LEU A 243 10.88 2.59 -10.72
CA LEU A 243 10.53 3.08 -9.39
C LEU A 243 10.88 4.57 -9.22
N LEU A 244 11.95 5.03 -9.88
CA LEU A 244 12.39 6.43 -9.88
C LEU A 244 11.61 7.31 -10.88
N ALA A 245 10.70 6.74 -11.67
CA ALA A 245 10.04 7.37 -12.80
C ALA A 245 11.04 8.02 -13.79
N GLN A 246 12.07 7.27 -14.14
CA GLN A 246 13.14 7.67 -15.07
C GLN A 246 13.22 6.70 -16.24
N THR A 247 13.77 7.18 -17.37
CA THR A 247 14.11 6.32 -18.50
C THR A 247 15.28 5.40 -18.14
N PRO A 248 15.41 4.23 -18.80
CA PRO A 248 16.52 3.32 -18.56
C PRO A 248 17.88 4.05 -18.66
N GLN A 249 18.68 3.95 -17.63
CA GLN A 249 20.03 4.54 -17.55
C GLN A 249 20.88 3.76 -16.56
N GLU A 250 22.19 3.96 -16.64
CA GLU A 250 23.12 3.41 -15.65
C GLU A 250 22.92 4.12 -14.29
N ILE A 251 22.93 3.34 -13.21
CA ILE A 251 22.74 3.82 -11.84
C ILE A 251 24.05 3.70 -11.09
N GLU A 252 24.54 4.84 -10.56
CA GLU A 252 25.69 4.86 -9.67
C GLU A 252 25.36 4.09 -8.37
N ARG A 253 26.26 3.20 -7.99
CA ARG A 253 26.05 2.28 -6.87
C ARG A 253 27.34 1.85 -6.19
N GLY A 254 27.24 1.48 -4.92
CA GLY A 254 28.34 0.95 -4.14
C GLY A 254 28.63 -0.53 -4.39
N SER A 255 29.11 -1.23 -3.38
CA SER A 255 29.33 -2.67 -3.43
C SER A 255 28.57 -3.39 -2.31
N LEU A 256 28.20 -4.65 -2.56
CA LEU A 256 27.52 -5.47 -1.57
C LEU A 256 28.36 -5.69 -0.30
N ASP A 257 29.69 -5.75 -0.47
CA ASP A 257 30.63 -5.99 0.64
C ASP A 257 30.72 -4.78 1.60
N ALA A 258 30.41 -3.57 1.12
CA ALA A 258 30.36 -2.34 1.91
C ALA A 258 29.00 -2.10 2.60
N ALA A 259 28.00 -2.93 2.31
CA ALA A 259 26.67 -2.80 2.90
C ALA A 259 26.72 -3.08 4.41
N VAL A 260 26.43 -2.05 5.21
CA VAL A 260 26.35 -2.11 6.67
C VAL A 260 24.88 -2.02 7.07
N LEU A 261 24.41 -3.01 7.79
CA LEU A 261 23.07 -3.04 8.39
C LEU A 261 23.18 -2.84 9.90
N PRO A 262 22.13 -2.31 10.56
CA PRO A 262 22.09 -2.21 12.01
C PRO A 262 22.28 -3.59 12.67
N GLU A 263 23.32 -3.77 13.48
CA GLU A 263 23.65 -5.08 14.09
C GLU A 263 22.75 -5.44 15.29
N ASN A 264 22.18 -4.44 15.96
CA ASN A 264 21.41 -4.61 17.20
C ASN A 264 19.91 -4.59 16.93
N ILE A 265 19.38 -5.65 16.34
CA ILE A 265 17.95 -5.86 16.26
C ILE A 265 17.51 -6.52 17.56
N SER A 266 16.81 -5.76 18.39
CA SER A 266 16.05 -6.34 19.49
C SER A 266 14.97 -7.23 18.88
N LEU A 267 15.05 -8.54 19.13
CA LEU A 267 14.10 -9.54 18.63
C LEU A 267 12.73 -9.46 19.31
N GLY A 268 12.56 -8.56 20.28
CA GLY A 268 11.29 -8.29 20.93
C GLY A 268 10.44 -7.32 20.15
N VAL A 269 9.28 -7.75 19.70
CA VAL A 269 8.32 -6.90 18.99
C VAL A 269 7.13 -6.62 19.92
N PRO A 270 6.96 -5.40 20.45
CA PRO A 270 5.80 -5.07 21.24
C PRO A 270 4.53 -5.13 20.38
N VAL A 271 3.45 -5.68 20.92
CA VAL A 271 2.14 -5.72 20.24
C VAL A 271 1.67 -4.31 19.85
N SER A 272 2.09 -3.27 20.59
CA SER A 272 1.82 -1.87 20.30
C SER A 272 2.37 -1.39 18.94
N VAL A 273 3.37 -2.07 18.36
CA VAL A 273 3.92 -1.73 17.03
C VAL A 273 2.88 -1.95 15.93
N LEU A 274 1.98 -2.93 16.09
CA LEU A 274 0.92 -3.16 15.09
C LEU A 274 -0.05 -1.99 14.95
N SER A 275 -0.34 -1.29 16.05
CA SER A 275 -1.21 -0.12 16.01
C SER A 275 -0.57 1.07 15.26
N ARG A 276 0.76 1.03 15.01
CA ARG A 276 1.47 2.02 14.21
C ARG A 276 1.46 1.68 12.71
N ARG A 277 1.17 0.44 12.33
CA ARG A 277 1.17 0.04 10.91
C ARG A 277 0.05 0.76 10.15
N PRO A 278 0.41 1.46 9.06
CA PRO A 278 -0.58 2.24 8.32
C PRO A 278 -1.62 1.37 7.59
N ASP A 279 -1.29 0.14 7.19
CA ASP A 279 -2.23 -0.80 6.58
C ASP A 279 -3.28 -1.33 7.59
N VAL A 280 -2.89 -1.55 8.84
CA VAL A 280 -3.80 -1.93 9.92
C VAL A 280 -4.71 -0.77 10.29
N ARG A 281 -4.17 0.46 10.38
CA ARG A 281 -4.97 1.67 10.63
C ARG A 281 -5.95 1.95 9.50
N ALA A 282 -5.52 1.77 8.24
CA ALA A 282 -6.41 1.92 7.09
C ALA A 282 -7.60 0.96 7.16
N ALA A 283 -7.38 -0.30 7.54
CA ALA A 283 -8.45 -1.28 7.75
C ALA A 283 -9.36 -0.92 8.93
N GLU A 284 -8.84 -0.32 10.01
CA GLU A 284 -9.63 0.18 11.12
C GLU A 284 -10.51 1.36 10.70
N HIS A 285 -9.97 2.32 9.92
CA HIS A 285 -10.76 3.44 9.38
C HIS A 285 -11.82 2.99 8.37
N GLU A 286 -11.59 1.90 7.64
CA GLU A 286 -12.62 1.26 6.82
C GLU A 286 -13.78 0.73 7.68
N LEU A 287 -13.47 0.05 8.78
CA LEU A 287 -14.47 -0.43 9.74
C LEU A 287 -15.22 0.74 10.39
N GLU A 288 -14.53 1.81 10.76
CA GLU A 288 -15.13 3.04 11.27
C GLU A 288 -16.11 3.65 10.24
N GLY A 289 -15.71 3.73 8.97
CA GLY A 289 -16.57 4.19 7.89
C GLY A 289 -17.83 3.35 7.72
N ALA A 290 -17.70 2.02 7.74
CA ALA A 290 -18.83 1.07 7.65
C ALA A 290 -19.76 1.16 8.87
N PHE A 291 -19.22 1.41 10.06
CA PHE A 291 -20.02 1.69 11.27
C PHE A 291 -20.88 2.94 11.09
N TYR A 292 -20.34 4.03 10.54
CA TYR A 292 -21.10 5.24 10.29
C TYR A 292 -22.11 5.10 9.14
N ASP A 293 -21.84 4.29 8.12
CA ASP A 293 -22.85 3.94 7.10
C ASP A 293 -24.01 3.14 7.69
N THR A 294 -23.74 2.23 8.63
CA THR A 294 -24.78 1.51 9.37
C THR A 294 -25.62 2.48 10.20
N ASN A 295 -25.01 3.46 10.87
CA ASN A 295 -25.73 4.48 11.64
C ASN A 295 -26.56 5.40 10.73
N LYS A 296 -26.05 5.81 9.58
CA LYS A 296 -26.79 6.55 8.56
C LYS A 296 -28.00 5.77 8.04
N ALA A 297 -27.85 4.45 7.80
CA ALA A 297 -28.94 3.59 7.39
C ALA A 297 -30.02 3.46 8.48
N ARG A 298 -29.63 3.38 9.77
CA ARG A 298 -30.55 3.42 10.91
C ARG A 298 -31.29 4.76 10.99
N ALA A 299 -30.57 5.88 10.83
CA ALA A 299 -31.15 7.23 10.84
C ALA A 299 -32.21 7.42 9.74
N SER A 300 -32.11 6.70 8.62
CA SER A 300 -33.07 6.78 7.52
C SER A 300 -34.46 6.20 7.86
N PHE A 301 -34.63 5.50 8.97
CA PHE A 301 -35.94 5.06 9.48
C PHE A 301 -36.71 6.14 10.28
N TYR A 302 -36.04 7.24 10.60
CA TYR A 302 -36.64 8.33 11.39
C TYR A 302 -37.12 9.47 10.47
N PRO A 303 -37.99 10.38 10.97
CA PRO A 303 -38.47 11.49 10.17
C PRO A 303 -37.34 12.41 9.71
N GLN A 304 -37.35 12.75 8.45
CA GLN A 304 -36.49 13.79 7.89
C GLN A 304 -37.17 15.15 8.04
N ILE A 305 -36.47 16.09 8.64
CA ILE A 305 -36.99 17.45 8.85
C ILE A 305 -36.21 18.40 7.96
N SER A 306 -36.95 19.12 7.11
CA SER A 306 -36.37 20.12 6.21
C SER A 306 -37.11 21.44 6.31
N LEU A 307 -36.36 22.54 6.29
CA LEU A 307 -36.84 23.88 6.15
C LEU A 307 -36.50 24.36 4.74
N SER A 308 -37.52 24.74 3.98
CA SER A 308 -37.35 25.33 2.64
C SER A 308 -38.01 26.67 2.58
N GLY A 309 -37.43 27.56 1.76
CA GLY A 309 -37.99 28.88 1.50
C GLY A 309 -37.74 29.28 0.06
N THR A 310 -38.69 30.02 -0.50
CA THR A 310 -38.52 30.64 -1.81
C THR A 310 -38.87 32.12 -1.71
N ALA A 311 -38.06 32.96 -2.34
CA ALA A 311 -38.32 34.38 -2.47
C ALA A 311 -37.96 34.82 -3.89
N GLY A 312 -38.83 35.58 -4.53
CA GLY A 312 -38.52 35.98 -5.91
C GLY A 312 -39.65 36.77 -6.57
N TRP A 313 -39.46 37.07 -7.82
CA TRP A 313 -40.40 37.78 -8.65
C TRP A 313 -41.06 36.83 -9.65
N THR A 314 -42.36 37.01 -9.84
CA THR A 314 -43.13 36.29 -10.83
C THR A 314 -43.99 37.22 -11.63
N ASN A 315 -44.16 36.94 -12.92
CA ASN A 315 -45.07 37.59 -13.81
C ASN A 315 -45.91 36.53 -14.53
N SER A 316 -47.19 36.51 -14.27
CA SER A 316 -48.11 35.57 -14.92
C SER A 316 -48.56 36.01 -16.31
N VAL A 317 -48.24 37.22 -16.74
CA VAL A 317 -48.75 37.81 -18.00
C VAL A 317 -47.62 38.51 -18.74
N GLY A 318 -46.68 37.82 -19.26
CA GLY A 318 -45.72 38.14 -20.33
C GLY A 318 -45.17 39.55 -20.50
N SER A 319 -45.22 40.44 -19.54
CA SER A 319 -44.55 41.74 -19.59
C SER A 319 -43.10 41.61 -19.15
N ALA A 320 -42.23 42.28 -19.87
CA ALA A 320 -40.79 42.16 -19.75
C ALA A 320 -40.26 42.20 -18.31
N ILE A 321 -39.09 41.59 -18.13
CA ILE A 321 -38.22 41.59 -16.92
C ILE A 321 -38.06 43.00 -16.29
N LEU A 322 -38.27 44.06 -17.04
CA LEU A 322 -38.20 45.47 -16.62
C LEU A 322 -39.37 45.95 -15.69
N ASN A 323 -40.41 45.13 -15.54
CA ASN A 323 -41.44 45.36 -14.54
C ASN A 323 -41.62 44.09 -13.72
N PRO A 324 -40.90 43.98 -12.58
CA PRO A 324 -40.72 42.73 -11.86
C PRO A 324 -41.97 42.20 -11.16
N GLY A 325 -43.15 42.33 -11.75
CA GLY A 325 -44.37 41.71 -11.28
C GLY A 325 -44.52 41.71 -9.75
N LYS A 326 -45.14 40.68 -9.22
CA LYS A 326 -45.35 40.53 -7.78
C LYS A 326 -44.19 39.79 -7.13
N PHE A 327 -43.69 40.35 -6.04
CA PHE A 327 -42.78 39.60 -5.15
C PHE A 327 -43.55 38.51 -4.43
N ILE A 328 -43.03 37.29 -4.46
CA ILE A 328 -43.58 36.14 -3.75
C ILE A 328 -42.52 35.62 -2.78
N GLY A 329 -42.91 35.42 -1.52
CA GLY A 329 -42.10 34.76 -0.51
C GLY A 329 -42.87 33.61 0.13
N SER A 330 -42.24 32.47 0.29
CA SER A 330 -42.82 31.33 1.04
C SER A 330 -41.75 30.68 1.94
N ALA A 331 -42.17 30.20 3.08
CA ALA A 331 -41.37 29.35 3.97
C ALA A 331 -42.18 28.11 4.34
N LEU A 332 -41.55 26.92 4.25
CA LEU A 332 -42.20 25.65 4.47
C LEU A 332 -41.29 24.81 5.38
N LEU A 333 -41.81 24.40 6.55
CA LEU A 333 -41.26 23.34 7.36
C LEU A 333 -41.91 22.02 6.94
N SER A 334 -41.10 21.07 6.47
CA SER A 334 -41.55 19.76 6.02
C SER A 334 -40.99 18.66 6.93
N ILE A 335 -41.86 17.73 7.32
CA ILE A 335 -41.51 16.51 8.07
C ILE A 335 -41.93 15.33 7.20
N LEU A 336 -40.94 14.55 6.72
CA LEU A 336 -41.18 13.38 5.90
C LEU A 336 -40.79 12.11 6.68
N GLN A 337 -41.80 11.29 7.01
CA GLN A 337 -41.60 9.98 7.62
C GLN A 337 -41.97 8.89 6.60
N PRO A 338 -41.00 8.08 6.13
CA PRO A 338 -41.31 6.94 5.27
C PRO A 338 -42.01 5.84 6.12
N ILE A 339 -43.29 5.54 5.77
CA ILE A 339 -44.06 4.48 6.43
C ILE A 339 -43.91 3.16 5.68
N PHE A 340 -43.98 3.19 4.35
CA PHE A 340 -43.81 2.02 3.48
C PHE A 340 -42.96 2.38 2.25
N ASN A 341 -41.77 1.82 2.18
CA ASN A 341 -40.81 2.03 1.07
C ASN A 341 -40.43 0.72 0.42
N LYS A 342 -41.40 -0.14 0.15
CA LYS A 342 -41.25 -1.44 -0.56
C LYS A 342 -40.05 -2.27 -0.03
N GLY A 343 -39.77 -2.20 1.26
CA GLY A 343 -38.65 -2.91 1.89
C GLY A 343 -37.26 -2.29 1.72
N ALA A 344 -37.10 -1.19 0.95
CA ALA A 344 -35.79 -0.63 0.60
C ALA A 344 -34.96 -0.21 1.84
N LEU A 345 -35.57 0.38 2.88
CA LEU A 345 -34.88 0.78 4.09
C LEU A 345 -34.36 -0.44 4.88
N VAL A 346 -35.17 -1.51 4.97
CA VAL A 346 -34.79 -2.75 5.65
C VAL A 346 -33.66 -3.45 4.91
N ALA A 347 -33.74 -3.51 3.58
CA ALA A 347 -32.70 -4.08 2.72
C ALA A 347 -31.38 -3.28 2.88
N ASN A 348 -31.46 -1.95 2.77
CA ASN A 348 -30.28 -1.09 2.94
C ASN A 348 -29.61 -1.28 4.31
N LEU A 349 -30.38 -1.31 5.40
CA LEU A 349 -29.82 -1.55 6.73
C LEU A 349 -29.16 -2.94 6.85
N LYS A 350 -29.76 -3.97 6.26
CA LYS A 350 -29.15 -5.32 6.24
C LYS A 350 -27.84 -5.32 5.47
N ILE A 351 -27.79 -4.65 4.31
CA ILE A 351 -26.58 -4.52 3.50
C ILE A 351 -25.49 -3.77 4.28
N MET A 352 -25.81 -2.64 4.91
CA MET A 352 -24.82 -1.87 5.69
C MET A 352 -24.30 -2.64 6.91
N LYS A 353 -25.16 -3.44 7.57
CA LYS A 353 -24.71 -4.32 8.66
C LYS A 353 -23.76 -5.42 8.15
N ALA A 354 -24.08 -6.03 7.01
CA ALA A 354 -23.19 -7.04 6.40
C ALA A 354 -21.85 -6.43 5.98
N ASN A 355 -21.85 -5.21 5.40
CA ASN A 355 -20.63 -4.50 5.05
C ASN A 355 -19.79 -4.16 6.29
N GLN A 356 -20.43 -3.79 7.40
CA GLN A 356 -19.72 -3.55 8.66
C GLN A 356 -19.08 -4.83 9.21
N GLU A 357 -19.75 -5.97 9.11
CA GLU A 357 -19.18 -7.27 9.49
C GLU A 357 -18.00 -7.67 8.59
N ILE A 358 -18.13 -7.47 7.28
CA ILE A 358 -17.04 -7.69 6.32
C ILE A 358 -15.83 -6.82 6.68
N ALA A 359 -16.04 -5.53 6.97
CA ALA A 359 -14.97 -4.63 7.36
C ALA A 359 -14.30 -5.06 8.68
N LEU A 360 -15.08 -5.59 9.64
CA LEU A 360 -14.53 -6.16 10.88
C LEU A 360 -13.64 -7.38 10.61
N LEU A 361 -14.10 -8.31 9.77
CA LEU A 361 -13.31 -9.48 9.38
C LEU A 361 -12.03 -9.07 8.65
N ASN A 362 -12.09 -8.08 7.75
CA ASN A 362 -10.92 -7.54 7.05
C ASN A 362 -9.92 -6.91 8.03
N PHE A 363 -10.41 -6.17 9.02
CA PHE A 363 -9.55 -5.60 10.07
C PHE A 363 -8.85 -6.69 10.89
N GLN A 364 -9.60 -7.70 11.35
CA GLN A 364 -9.02 -8.86 12.06
C GLN A 364 -7.98 -9.59 11.20
N GLN A 365 -8.28 -9.81 9.92
CA GLN A 365 -7.35 -10.43 8.97
C GLN A 365 -6.09 -9.58 8.76
N SER A 366 -6.20 -8.25 8.75
CA SER A 366 -5.03 -7.34 8.62
C SER A 366 -4.08 -7.47 9.81
N ILE A 367 -4.61 -7.61 11.04
CA ILE A 367 -3.82 -7.86 12.24
C ILE A 367 -3.08 -9.20 12.15
N LEU A 368 -3.78 -10.29 11.79
CA LEU A 368 -3.16 -11.62 11.64
C LEU A 368 -2.07 -11.63 10.57
N LYS A 369 -2.33 -10.97 9.43
CA LYS A 369 -1.36 -10.82 8.34
C LYS A 369 -0.13 -10.06 8.81
N ALA A 370 -0.32 -8.96 9.54
CA ALA A 370 0.77 -8.16 10.08
C ALA A 370 1.66 -8.98 11.03
N GLY A 371 1.07 -9.76 11.93
CA GLY A 371 1.81 -10.66 12.81
C GLY A 371 2.59 -11.74 12.06
N SER A 372 1.95 -12.35 11.05
CA SER A 372 2.59 -13.35 10.19
C SER A 372 3.77 -12.79 9.39
N GLU A 373 3.64 -11.56 8.86
CA GLU A 373 4.73 -10.89 8.13
C GLU A 373 5.96 -10.65 9.02
N VAL A 374 5.76 -10.19 10.25
CA VAL A 374 6.84 -9.99 11.22
C VAL A 374 7.53 -11.31 11.55
N ASN A 375 6.76 -12.35 11.89
CA ASN A 375 7.30 -13.67 12.21
C ASN A 375 8.10 -14.26 11.03
N LEU A 376 7.54 -14.20 9.82
CA LEU A 376 8.22 -14.71 8.63
C LEU A 376 9.52 -13.95 8.30
N ALA A 377 9.52 -12.62 8.42
CA ALA A 377 10.70 -11.81 8.17
C ALA A 377 11.80 -12.10 9.18
N LEU A 378 11.43 -12.29 10.45
CA LEU A 378 12.35 -12.63 11.53
C LEU A 378 12.98 -14.02 11.33
N ASP A 379 12.17 -15.04 11.02
CA ASP A 379 12.64 -16.40 10.75
C ASP A 379 13.59 -16.44 9.55
N LYS A 380 13.24 -15.76 8.45
CA LYS A 380 14.13 -15.63 7.28
C LYS A 380 15.46 -14.98 7.63
N TYR A 381 15.45 -13.89 8.43
CA TYR A 381 16.66 -13.22 8.85
C TYR A 381 17.56 -14.14 9.69
N GLN A 382 17.00 -14.78 10.70
CA GLN A 382 17.74 -15.71 11.58
C GLN A 382 18.33 -16.88 10.78
N THR A 383 17.54 -17.45 9.89
CA THR A 383 17.96 -18.54 9.01
C THR A 383 19.08 -18.10 8.06
N ALA A 384 18.96 -16.92 7.42
CA ALA A 384 19.99 -16.39 6.53
C ALA A 384 21.30 -16.11 7.29
N LYS A 385 21.21 -15.54 8.48
CA LYS A 385 22.37 -15.31 9.37
C LYS A 385 23.06 -16.60 9.78
N ALA A 386 22.31 -17.62 10.19
CA ALA A 386 22.86 -18.93 10.52
C ALA A 386 23.53 -19.61 9.30
N LYS A 387 22.96 -19.50 8.09
CA LYS A 387 23.54 -20.02 6.85
C LYS A 387 24.83 -19.30 6.46
N SER A 388 24.99 -18.02 6.80
CA SER A 388 26.16 -17.22 6.43
C SER A 388 27.47 -17.87 6.90
N ASP A 389 27.54 -18.37 8.14
CA ASP A 389 28.71 -19.07 8.68
C ASP A 389 29.01 -20.37 7.91
N TYR A 390 27.99 -21.12 7.53
CA TYR A 390 28.17 -22.37 6.78
C TYR A 390 28.66 -22.09 5.36
N TYR A 391 28.12 -21.09 4.66
CA TYR A 391 28.60 -20.69 3.35
C TYR A 391 30.04 -20.18 3.38
N ALA A 392 30.42 -19.39 4.40
CA ALA A 392 31.80 -18.92 4.54
C ALA A 392 32.79 -20.11 4.73
N LYS A 393 32.43 -21.08 5.57
CA LYS A 393 33.22 -22.31 5.76
C LYS A 393 33.26 -23.16 4.48
N GLN A 394 32.13 -23.31 3.77
CA GLN A 394 32.04 -24.04 2.52
C GLN A 394 32.96 -23.45 1.46
N VAL A 395 32.89 -22.14 1.24
CA VAL A 395 33.73 -21.43 0.24
C VAL A 395 35.21 -21.53 0.61
N SER A 396 35.56 -21.34 1.88
CA SER A 396 36.95 -21.46 2.33
C SER A 396 37.51 -22.87 2.11
N THR A 397 36.72 -23.90 2.43
CA THR A 397 37.12 -25.33 2.23
C THR A 397 37.23 -25.66 0.75
N LEU A 398 36.31 -25.19 -0.09
CA LEU A 398 36.36 -25.43 -1.52
C LEU A 398 37.53 -24.69 -2.21
N LYS A 399 37.94 -23.51 -1.74
CA LYS A 399 39.17 -22.84 -2.19
C LYS A 399 40.44 -23.71 -1.89
N VAL A 400 40.47 -24.35 -0.73
CA VAL A 400 41.57 -25.32 -0.42
C VAL A 400 41.48 -26.54 -1.32
N ALA A 401 40.28 -27.11 -1.53
CA ALA A 401 40.10 -28.27 -2.40
C ALA A 401 40.52 -27.97 -3.82
N GLU A 402 40.10 -26.84 -4.39
CA GLU A 402 40.47 -26.39 -5.75
C GLU A 402 41.98 -26.23 -5.90
N LYS A 403 42.62 -25.54 -4.93
CA LYS A 403 44.07 -25.39 -4.92
C LYS A 403 44.81 -26.73 -4.84
N SER A 404 44.35 -27.63 -3.98
CA SER A 404 44.96 -28.94 -3.75
C SER A 404 44.79 -29.86 -4.95
N THR A 405 43.62 -29.94 -5.56
CA THR A 405 43.36 -30.73 -6.78
C THR A 405 44.20 -30.24 -7.96
N LYS A 406 44.40 -28.92 -8.14
CA LYS A 406 45.29 -28.33 -9.17
C LYS A 406 46.74 -28.76 -8.94
N LEU A 407 47.22 -28.78 -7.71
CA LEU A 407 48.58 -29.26 -7.39
C LEU A 407 48.73 -30.76 -7.63
N LEU A 408 47.79 -31.58 -7.14
CA LEU A 408 47.79 -33.03 -7.35
C LEU A 408 47.79 -33.38 -8.86
N MET A 409 47.05 -32.66 -9.66
CA MET A 409 47.03 -32.83 -11.09
C MET A 409 48.40 -32.56 -11.72
N LYS A 410 49.11 -31.49 -11.32
CA LYS A 410 50.48 -31.20 -11.79
C LYS A 410 51.46 -32.31 -11.52
N HIS A 411 51.22 -33.08 -10.42
CA HIS A 411 52.09 -34.23 -10.02
C HIS A 411 51.55 -35.55 -10.56
N GLY A 412 50.50 -35.59 -11.32
CA GLY A 412 49.93 -36.81 -11.94
C GLY A 412 49.14 -37.67 -10.95
N ASN A 413 48.78 -37.15 -9.77
CA ASN A 413 48.14 -37.90 -8.67
C ASN A 413 46.61 -37.75 -8.62
N THR A 414 45.99 -37.02 -9.57
CA THR A 414 44.56 -36.90 -9.70
C THR A 414 44.15 -36.70 -11.15
N THR A 415 42.86 -36.89 -11.43
CA THR A 415 42.26 -36.70 -12.76
C THR A 415 41.90 -35.24 -12.97
N TYR A 416 41.95 -34.79 -14.25
CA TYR A 416 41.51 -33.46 -14.61
C TYR A 416 40.02 -33.19 -14.23
N LEU A 417 39.20 -34.23 -14.25
CA LEU A 417 37.78 -34.17 -13.87
C LEU A 417 37.59 -33.69 -12.43
N GLU A 418 38.44 -34.10 -11.48
CA GLU A 418 38.38 -33.67 -10.10
C GLU A 418 38.63 -32.15 -9.95
N VAL A 419 39.57 -31.60 -10.75
CA VAL A 419 39.82 -30.16 -10.77
C VAL A 419 38.60 -29.40 -11.31
N LEU A 420 38.01 -29.88 -12.40
CA LEU A 420 36.80 -29.26 -12.99
C LEU A 420 35.64 -29.29 -12.00
N THR A 421 35.43 -30.41 -11.30
CA THR A 421 34.36 -30.55 -10.29
C THR A 421 34.58 -29.59 -9.12
N ALA A 422 35.82 -29.49 -8.61
CA ALA A 422 36.15 -28.57 -7.52
C ALA A 422 35.90 -27.10 -7.89
N GLN A 423 36.30 -26.72 -9.13
CA GLN A 423 36.07 -25.35 -9.63
C GLN A 423 34.59 -25.03 -9.83
N ALA A 424 33.81 -25.91 -10.44
CA ALA A 424 32.39 -25.71 -10.65
C ALA A 424 31.62 -25.62 -9.32
N THR A 425 32.00 -26.48 -8.36
CA THR A 425 31.41 -26.48 -7.01
C THR A 425 31.75 -25.20 -6.26
N LEU A 426 32.99 -24.70 -6.40
CA LEU A 426 33.42 -23.44 -5.79
C LEU A 426 32.63 -22.26 -6.34
N LEU A 427 32.46 -22.14 -7.67
CA LEU A 427 31.65 -21.09 -8.28
C LEU A 427 30.24 -21.09 -7.72
N ASN A 428 29.56 -22.25 -7.71
CA ASN A 428 28.21 -22.35 -7.18
C ASN A 428 28.14 -21.96 -5.67
N ALA A 429 29.13 -22.36 -4.87
CA ALA A 429 29.18 -22.01 -3.45
C ALA A 429 29.38 -20.49 -3.25
N GLN A 430 30.19 -19.83 -4.08
CA GLN A 430 30.41 -18.39 -4.03
C GLN A 430 29.14 -17.62 -4.44
N LEU A 431 28.48 -18.03 -5.52
CA LEU A 431 27.19 -17.41 -5.94
C LEU A 431 26.12 -17.57 -4.88
N ASN A 432 26.03 -18.75 -4.22
CA ASN A 432 25.08 -18.99 -3.13
C ASN A 432 25.42 -18.16 -1.88
N GLN A 433 26.70 -17.96 -1.56
CA GLN A 433 27.12 -17.10 -0.45
C GLN A 433 26.65 -15.65 -0.68
N VAL A 434 26.85 -15.13 -1.88
CA VAL A 434 26.40 -13.78 -2.27
C VAL A 434 24.87 -13.66 -2.21
N SER A 435 24.15 -14.67 -2.74
CA SER A 435 22.70 -14.72 -2.65
C SER A 435 22.20 -14.73 -1.20
N ASN A 436 22.86 -15.50 -0.32
CA ASN A 436 22.46 -15.55 1.09
C ASN A 436 22.68 -14.22 1.81
N LYS A 437 23.74 -13.48 1.48
CA LYS A 437 23.97 -12.12 2.00
C LYS A 437 22.84 -11.17 1.59
N PHE A 438 22.39 -11.25 0.33
CA PHE A 438 21.22 -10.48 -0.10
C PHE A 438 19.95 -10.90 0.64
N VAL A 439 19.69 -12.20 0.84
CA VAL A 439 18.52 -12.67 1.62
C VAL A 439 18.53 -12.14 3.05
N GLU A 440 19.69 -12.04 3.69
CA GLU A 440 19.85 -11.44 5.02
C GLU A 440 19.42 -9.96 5.00
N ILE A 441 19.91 -9.18 4.02
CA ILE A 441 19.57 -7.76 3.85
C ILE A 441 18.07 -7.60 3.54
N GLN A 442 17.55 -8.36 2.59
CA GLN A 442 16.14 -8.31 2.19
C GLN A 442 15.21 -8.62 3.37
N SER A 443 15.54 -9.66 4.16
CA SER A 443 14.74 -10.02 5.32
C SER A 443 14.71 -8.92 6.37
N MET A 444 15.79 -8.16 6.52
CA MET A 444 15.85 -6.99 7.40
C MET A 444 14.99 -5.84 6.88
N ILE A 445 15.00 -5.57 5.58
CA ILE A 445 14.12 -4.57 4.94
C ILE A 445 12.65 -4.98 5.12
N GLU A 446 12.33 -6.25 4.90
CA GLU A 446 10.99 -6.81 5.11
C GLU A 446 10.55 -6.66 6.58
N LEU A 447 11.44 -6.94 7.53
CA LEU A 447 11.17 -6.77 8.96
C LEU A 447 10.94 -5.30 9.33
N TYR A 448 11.80 -4.38 8.86
CA TYR A 448 11.63 -2.95 9.06
C TYR A 448 10.26 -2.46 8.57
N ARG A 449 9.86 -2.86 7.35
CA ARG A 449 8.53 -2.56 6.80
C ARG A 449 7.40 -3.20 7.62
N ALA A 450 7.56 -4.48 8.00
CA ALA A 450 6.54 -5.23 8.75
C ALA A 450 6.30 -4.64 10.16
N LEU A 451 7.30 -3.98 10.73
CA LEU A 451 7.19 -3.25 12.00
C LEU A 451 6.61 -1.84 11.84
N GLY A 452 6.31 -1.39 10.61
CA GLY A 452 5.77 -0.06 10.34
C GLY A 452 6.82 1.04 10.29
N GLY A 453 8.06 0.72 9.98
CA GLY A 453 9.13 1.69 9.73
C GLY A 453 8.91 2.50 8.45
N GLY A 454 9.66 3.61 8.28
CA GLY A 454 9.58 4.46 7.09
C GLY A 454 8.39 5.42 7.09
N GLN A 455 7.95 5.84 8.25
CA GLN A 455 6.85 6.81 8.38
C GLN A 455 7.32 8.28 8.30
N ASP A 456 8.62 8.53 8.30
CA ASP A 456 9.24 9.87 8.32
C ASP A 456 9.24 10.55 6.94
#